data_230d2ceb9f1153fa15628b9611a2bab0
#
_entry.id   230d2ceb9f1153fa15628b9611a2bab0
#
_cell.length_a   1.000
_cell.length_b   1.000
_cell.length_c   1.000
_cell.angle_alpha   90.00
_cell.angle_beta   90.00
_cell.angle_gamma   90.00
#
_symmetry.space_group_name_H-M   'P 1'
#
loop_
_entity.id
_entity.type
_entity.pdbx_description
1 polymer ?
#
loop_
_entity_poly.entity_id
_entity_poly.type
_entity_poly.pdbx_seq_one_letter_code
_entity_poly.pdbx_strand_id
1 'polypeptide(L)'
;MRIGLVIDSVCDLRRSYIERNHIEILPITVQIGDAIRADHRDEKQTLDFLHSHVAERGAEAETMPFSVQDIHDLFLKKLVLDYDHVFCLTVTKSRSQVYENAMQASYAILNDYKPIRAAAGLTTPFALRVMDTQNLFAAQGVTAVEAVRMIQAGEGVAKIRARLDNLAINTHGYMVPRDLMYLRTQTRLRGDKSVSLFSATLGSALDIKPVLYCNRGDTKPVAKIRTFEAACRRLFDHASERVRIGLMTKTMCLSFGGELEEMRLLPGYQSLIDTCREHGVEVFESVMSLTGMIKVGKGSLAMGFASEPHEFKD
;
A
#
# COMPACT_ATOMS: atom_id res chain seq x y z
N MET A 1 6.46 27.05 4.88
CA MET A 1 5.81 25.95 5.67
C MET A 1 6.40 24.65 5.18
N ARG A 2 6.95 23.86 6.08
CA ARG A 2 7.57 22.55 5.77
C ARG A 2 6.49 21.48 5.88
N ILE A 3 6.23 20.76 4.80
CA ILE A 3 5.21 19.71 4.77
C ILE A 3 5.90 18.36 4.70
N GLY A 4 5.56 17.45 5.63
CA GLY A 4 6.06 16.09 5.72
C GLY A 4 5.02 15.06 5.26
N LEU A 5 5.51 13.89 4.89
CA LEU A 5 4.68 12.74 4.50
C LEU A 5 5.08 11.52 5.33
N VAL A 6 4.09 10.83 5.86
CA VAL A 6 4.22 9.55 6.55
C VAL A 6 3.35 8.53 5.81
N ILE A 7 3.86 7.33 5.66
CA ILE A 7 3.12 6.17 5.14
C ILE A 7 3.30 4.99 6.10
N ASP A 8 2.40 4.03 6.10
CA ASP A 8 2.70 2.76 6.78
C ASP A 8 3.44 1.78 5.84
N SER A 9 3.97 0.69 6.40
CA SER A 9 4.78 -0.27 5.64
C SER A 9 4.02 -1.07 4.59
N VAL A 10 2.68 -1.05 4.59
CA VAL A 10 1.86 -1.70 3.54
C VAL A 10 1.86 -0.89 2.24
N CYS A 11 2.26 0.38 2.28
CA CYS A 11 2.41 1.20 1.09
C CYS A 11 3.59 0.70 0.24
N ASP A 12 3.29 0.02 -0.85
CA ASP A 12 4.30 -0.61 -1.70
C ASP A 12 4.97 0.40 -2.63
N LEU A 13 5.99 1.07 -2.10
CA LEU A 13 6.92 1.91 -2.83
C LEU A 13 8.35 1.43 -2.56
N ARG A 14 9.27 1.64 -3.51
CA ARG A 14 10.68 1.30 -3.32
C ARG A 14 11.29 2.09 -2.18
N ARG A 15 12.15 1.45 -1.40
CA ARG A 15 12.92 2.09 -0.33
C ARG A 15 13.67 3.33 -0.82
N SER A 16 14.30 3.24 -1.99
CA SER A 16 15.02 4.37 -2.61
C SER A 16 14.13 5.58 -2.94
N TYR A 17 12.85 5.35 -3.29
CA TYR A 17 11.88 6.42 -3.48
C TYR A 17 11.48 7.07 -2.17
N ILE A 18 11.21 6.25 -1.15
CA ILE A 18 10.84 6.68 0.21
C ILE A 18 11.94 7.57 0.79
N GLU A 19 13.19 7.13 0.76
CA GLU A 19 14.35 7.86 1.28
C GLU A 19 14.61 9.15 0.54
N ARG A 20 14.60 9.13 -0.80
CA ARG A 20 14.82 10.32 -1.64
C ARG A 20 13.82 11.42 -1.38
N ASN A 21 12.59 11.07 -1.03
CA ASN A 21 11.50 12.01 -0.78
C ASN A 21 11.25 12.26 0.71
N HIS A 22 12.16 11.82 1.59
CA HIS A 22 12.08 12.01 3.04
C HIS A 22 10.73 11.57 3.62
N ILE A 23 10.17 10.46 3.09
CA ILE A 23 8.92 9.89 3.58
C ILE A 23 9.22 9.09 4.85
N GLU A 24 8.51 9.36 5.93
CA GLU A 24 8.61 8.55 7.16
C GLU A 24 7.72 7.32 7.09
N ILE A 25 8.16 6.22 7.70
CA ILE A 25 7.42 4.97 7.71
C ILE A 25 6.87 4.70 9.11
N LEU A 26 5.58 4.42 9.23
CA LEU A 26 4.99 3.75 10.37
C LEU A 26 5.15 2.24 10.18
N PRO A 27 6.07 1.58 10.87
CA PRO A 27 6.29 0.16 10.66
C PRO A 27 5.12 -0.66 11.19
N ILE A 28 4.87 -1.80 10.53
CA ILE A 28 4.05 -2.88 11.06
C ILE A 28 5.02 -3.96 11.51
N THR A 29 4.85 -4.44 12.74
CA THR A 29 5.65 -5.53 13.27
C THR A 29 5.13 -6.85 12.74
N VAL A 30 6.04 -7.70 12.32
CA VAL A 30 5.78 -9.07 11.89
C VAL A 30 6.40 -10.01 12.91
N GLN A 31 5.61 -10.91 13.44
CA GLN A 31 6.05 -12.00 14.32
C GLN A 31 5.88 -13.34 13.62
N ILE A 32 6.93 -14.15 13.62
CA ILE A 32 6.94 -15.51 13.09
C ILE A 32 7.62 -16.42 14.10
N GLY A 33 6.85 -17.21 14.83
CA GLY A 33 7.36 -17.92 16.00
C GLY A 33 7.91 -16.92 17.01
N ASP A 34 9.18 -17.10 17.43
CA ASP A 34 9.85 -16.21 18.39
C ASP A 34 10.53 -14.99 17.71
N ALA A 35 10.57 -14.95 16.39
CA ALA A 35 11.21 -13.86 15.65
C ALA A 35 10.24 -12.69 15.45
N ILE A 36 10.63 -11.51 15.94
CA ILE A 36 9.87 -10.26 15.78
C ILE A 36 10.68 -9.31 14.90
N ARG A 37 10.06 -8.76 13.87
CA ARG A 37 10.68 -7.80 12.95
C ARG A 37 9.72 -6.67 12.60
N ALA A 38 10.23 -5.44 12.60
CA ALA A 38 9.50 -4.31 12.05
C ALA A 38 9.73 -4.21 10.54
N ASP A 39 8.65 -4.05 9.78
CA ASP A 39 8.69 -3.87 8.33
C ASP A 39 9.01 -2.40 8.00
N HIS A 40 10.26 -2.11 7.74
CA HIS A 40 10.75 -0.79 7.32
C HIS A 40 10.86 -0.64 5.81
N ARG A 41 10.19 -1.46 5.02
CA ARG A 41 10.27 -1.46 3.56
C ARG A 41 11.69 -1.74 3.03
N ASP A 42 12.45 -2.56 3.73
CA ASP A 42 13.75 -3.03 3.28
C ASP A 42 13.55 -4.21 2.31
N GLU A 43 13.69 -3.93 1.01
CA GLU A 43 13.46 -4.89 -0.07
C GLU A 43 14.43 -6.08 0.03
N LYS A 44 15.69 -5.83 0.40
CA LYS A 44 16.67 -6.89 0.55
C LYS A 44 16.29 -7.84 1.68
N GLN A 45 15.97 -7.29 2.87
CA GLN A 45 15.52 -8.11 4.00
C GLN A 45 14.27 -8.91 3.66
N THR A 46 13.37 -8.31 2.87
CA THR A 46 12.14 -8.95 2.42
C THR A 46 12.43 -10.12 1.48
N LEU A 47 13.34 -9.95 0.52
CA LEU A 47 13.76 -11.01 -0.41
C LEU A 47 14.57 -12.10 0.32
N ASP A 48 15.49 -11.73 1.21
CA ASP A 48 16.20 -12.70 2.06
C ASP A 48 15.23 -13.55 2.88
N PHE A 49 14.16 -12.93 3.40
CA PHE A 49 13.09 -13.66 4.09
C PHE A 49 12.36 -14.63 3.15
N LEU A 50 12.02 -14.19 1.92
CA LEU A 50 11.37 -15.06 0.92
C LEU A 50 12.19 -16.31 0.56
N HIS A 51 13.50 -16.13 0.46
CA HIS A 51 14.43 -17.23 0.14
C HIS A 51 14.75 -18.12 1.34
N SER A 52 14.35 -17.73 2.54
CA SER A 52 14.54 -18.55 3.73
C SER A 52 13.39 -19.53 3.96
N HIS A 53 13.70 -20.68 4.61
CA HIS A 53 12.67 -21.64 5.04
C HIS A 53 11.61 -21.05 6.00
N VAL A 54 11.88 -19.89 6.58
CA VAL A 54 10.94 -19.16 7.44
C VAL A 54 9.73 -18.65 6.64
N ALA A 55 9.92 -18.36 5.34
CA ALA A 55 8.81 -17.94 4.47
C ALA A 55 7.75 -19.03 4.28
N GLU A 56 8.13 -20.32 4.37
CA GLU A 56 7.21 -21.45 4.31
C GLU A 56 6.27 -21.49 5.53
N ARG A 57 6.71 -20.91 6.66
CA ARG A 57 5.94 -20.76 7.88
C ARG A 57 5.11 -19.47 7.94
N GLY A 58 5.01 -18.74 6.84
CA GLY A 58 4.25 -17.48 6.78
C GLY A 58 2.77 -17.62 7.16
N ALA A 59 2.20 -18.83 7.09
CA ALA A 59 0.86 -19.10 7.56
C ALA A 59 0.72 -18.95 9.10
N GLU A 60 1.80 -19.06 9.85
CA GLU A 60 1.88 -18.88 11.31
C GLU A 60 2.26 -17.45 11.70
N ALA A 61 2.48 -16.56 10.71
CA ALA A 61 2.94 -15.21 10.97
C ALA A 61 1.79 -14.29 11.39
N GLU A 62 2.04 -13.51 12.43
CA GLU A 62 1.16 -12.42 12.87
C GLU A 62 1.72 -11.07 12.49
N THR A 63 0.84 -10.10 12.28
CA THR A 63 1.23 -8.72 12.01
C THR A 63 0.54 -7.80 13.00
N MET A 64 1.33 -6.96 13.64
CA MET A 64 0.88 -6.02 14.67
C MET A 64 1.24 -4.59 14.25
N PRO A 65 0.28 -3.69 14.10
CA PRO A 65 0.57 -2.28 13.91
C PRO A 65 1.26 -1.70 15.16
N PHE A 66 2.05 -0.66 14.99
CA PHE A 66 2.59 0.08 16.12
C PHE A 66 1.48 0.52 17.07
N SER A 67 1.79 0.48 18.36
CA SER A 67 0.88 0.98 19.39
C SER A 67 0.69 2.50 19.27
N VAL A 68 -0.37 3.03 19.88
CA VAL A 68 -0.60 4.47 19.96
C VAL A 68 0.61 5.18 20.56
N GLN A 69 1.25 4.59 21.59
CA GLN A 69 2.40 5.18 22.25
C GLN A 69 3.63 5.19 21.33
N ASP A 70 3.91 4.10 20.62
CA ASP A 70 5.05 4.04 19.69
C ASP A 70 4.92 5.08 18.57
N ILE A 71 3.70 5.25 18.03
CA ILE A 71 3.40 6.25 17.00
C ILE A 71 3.53 7.67 17.57
N HIS A 72 3.02 7.91 18.75
CA HIS A 72 3.13 9.20 19.44
C HIS A 72 4.60 9.59 19.66
N ASP A 73 5.42 8.66 20.15
CA ASP A 73 6.84 8.89 20.39
C ASP A 73 7.60 9.17 19.08
N LEU A 74 7.29 8.44 18.02
CA LEU A 74 7.85 8.70 16.68
C LEU A 74 7.50 10.11 16.20
N PHE A 75 6.26 10.53 16.36
CA PHE A 75 5.81 11.85 15.95
C PHE A 75 6.50 12.96 16.75
N LEU A 76 6.63 12.81 18.07
CA LEU A 76 7.29 13.79 18.91
C LEU A 76 8.79 13.89 18.68
N LYS A 77 9.47 12.77 18.51
CA LYS A 77 10.94 12.74 18.35
C LYS A 77 11.43 13.40 17.07
N LYS A 78 10.65 13.32 16.00
CA LYS A 78 11.11 13.71 14.66
C LYS A 78 10.17 14.70 13.98
N LEU A 79 8.91 14.34 13.77
CA LEU A 79 8.02 15.06 12.87
C LEU A 79 7.72 16.48 13.35
N VAL A 80 7.54 16.69 14.66
CA VAL A 80 7.24 18.01 15.23
C VAL A 80 8.38 19.02 15.10
N LEU A 81 9.61 18.56 14.92
CA LEU A 81 10.79 19.41 14.72
C LEU A 81 11.07 19.65 13.23
N ASP A 82 10.86 18.62 12.40
CA ASP A 82 11.22 18.67 10.99
C ASP A 82 10.18 19.39 10.14
N TYR A 83 8.89 19.31 10.54
CA TYR A 83 7.77 19.81 9.74
C TYR A 83 6.84 20.76 10.51
N ASP A 84 6.06 21.54 9.75
CA ASP A 84 4.99 22.39 10.28
C ASP A 84 3.62 21.73 10.03
N HIS A 85 3.52 20.91 8.97
CA HIS A 85 2.34 20.12 8.66
C HIS A 85 2.76 18.73 8.16
N VAL A 86 2.08 17.68 8.64
CA VAL A 86 2.34 16.31 8.22
C VAL A 86 1.06 15.66 7.73
N PHE A 87 1.11 15.02 6.56
CA PHE A 87 0.11 14.06 6.11
C PHE A 87 0.57 12.64 6.44
N CYS A 88 -0.24 11.90 7.19
CA CYS A 88 -0.01 10.50 7.52
C CYS A 88 -1.04 9.65 6.75
N LEU A 89 -0.57 9.00 5.68
CA LEU A 89 -1.39 8.15 4.81
C LEU A 89 -1.33 6.72 5.31
N THR A 90 -2.47 6.14 5.62
CA THR A 90 -2.53 4.78 6.15
C THR A 90 -3.24 3.82 5.19
N VAL A 91 -2.91 2.54 5.33
CA VAL A 91 -3.71 1.45 4.76
C VAL A 91 -5.16 1.60 5.20
N THR A 92 -6.09 1.09 4.39
CA THR A 92 -7.53 1.21 4.69
C THR A 92 -7.86 0.71 6.10
N LYS A 93 -8.60 1.53 6.85
CA LYS A 93 -9.05 1.25 8.21
C LYS A 93 -9.89 -0.03 8.32
N SER A 94 -10.52 -0.46 7.23
CA SER A 94 -11.28 -1.73 7.21
C SER A 94 -10.40 -2.97 7.31
N ARG A 95 -9.06 -2.84 7.18
CA ARG A 95 -8.11 -3.94 7.13
C ARG A 95 -7.04 -3.92 8.21
N SER A 96 -6.84 -2.79 8.89
CA SER A 96 -5.80 -2.64 9.90
C SER A 96 -6.15 -1.57 10.91
N GLN A 97 -5.66 -1.71 12.14
CA GLN A 97 -5.79 -0.70 13.20
C GLN A 97 -4.78 0.45 13.05
N VAL A 98 -3.91 0.46 12.04
CA VAL A 98 -2.92 1.54 11.84
C VAL A 98 -3.58 2.91 11.81
N TYR A 99 -4.70 3.05 11.09
CA TYR A 99 -5.44 4.30 11.02
C TYR A 99 -5.91 4.77 12.40
N GLU A 100 -6.57 3.90 13.16
CA GLU A 100 -7.11 4.22 14.48
C GLU A 100 -6.01 4.58 15.48
N ASN A 101 -4.91 3.81 15.49
CA ASN A 101 -3.77 4.07 16.35
C ASN A 101 -3.10 5.41 16.00
N ALA A 102 -2.90 5.69 14.72
CA ALA A 102 -2.34 6.96 14.26
C ALA A 102 -3.25 8.15 14.58
N MET A 103 -4.58 7.99 14.45
CA MET A 103 -5.55 9.02 14.83
C MET A 103 -5.46 9.32 16.33
N GLN A 104 -5.46 8.31 17.19
CA GLN A 104 -5.33 8.50 18.64
C GLN A 104 -4.01 9.18 19.00
N ALA A 105 -2.89 8.76 18.40
CA ALA A 105 -1.60 9.41 18.58
C ALA A 105 -1.61 10.87 18.12
N SER A 106 -2.31 11.18 17.01
CA SER A 106 -2.41 12.54 16.49
C SER A 106 -3.20 13.50 17.43
N TYR A 107 -4.13 12.97 18.19
CA TYR A 107 -4.81 13.75 19.23
C TYR A 107 -3.95 13.91 20.49
N ALA A 108 -3.28 12.86 20.92
CA ALA A 108 -2.42 12.91 22.09
C ALA A 108 -1.27 13.92 21.91
N ILE A 109 -0.67 14.01 20.73
CA ILE A 109 0.45 14.92 20.42
C ILE A 109 0.10 16.40 20.63
N LEU A 110 -1.18 16.79 20.56
CA LEU A 110 -1.63 18.18 20.71
C LEU A 110 -1.26 18.77 22.07
N ASN A 111 -1.12 17.94 23.10
CA ASN A 111 -0.74 18.37 24.44
C ASN A 111 0.78 18.54 24.58
N ASP A 112 1.58 17.80 23.82
CA ASP A 112 3.00 17.58 24.09
C ASP A 112 3.92 18.29 23.10
N TYR A 113 3.48 18.62 21.88
CA TYR A 113 4.37 19.16 20.85
C TYR A 113 4.85 20.60 21.11
N LYS A 114 4.03 21.44 21.80
CA LYS A 114 4.33 22.88 21.97
C LYS A 114 5.62 23.17 22.73
N PRO A 115 5.87 22.57 23.91
CA PRO A 115 7.12 22.81 24.65
C PRO A 115 8.34 22.30 23.86
N ILE A 116 8.22 21.20 23.08
CA ILE A 116 9.30 20.67 22.26
C ILE A 116 9.68 21.66 21.15
N ARG A 117 8.69 22.22 20.44
CA ARG A 117 8.92 23.23 19.40
C ARG A 117 9.48 24.52 19.99
N ALA A 118 8.94 24.98 21.13
CA ALA A 118 9.43 26.18 21.80
C ALA A 118 10.90 26.04 22.23
N ALA A 119 11.29 24.89 22.78
CA ALA A 119 12.68 24.60 23.15
C ALA A 119 13.63 24.61 21.94
N ALA A 120 13.12 24.25 20.75
CA ALA A 120 13.84 24.30 19.47
C ALA A 120 13.76 25.66 18.75
N GLY A 121 13.17 26.69 19.37
CA GLY A 121 13.01 28.02 18.77
C GLY A 121 11.98 28.10 17.63
N LEU A 122 11.11 27.10 17.49
CA LEU A 122 10.08 27.04 16.45
C LEU A 122 8.79 27.68 16.95
N THR A 123 8.38 28.79 16.34
CA THR A 123 7.20 29.57 16.73
C THR A 123 5.93 29.19 15.95
N THR A 124 6.08 28.48 14.82
CA THR A 124 4.96 28.04 14.00
C THR A 124 4.21 26.88 14.64
N PRO A 125 2.88 26.79 14.53
CA PRO A 125 2.15 25.63 15.04
C PRO A 125 2.51 24.37 14.23
N PHE A 126 2.33 23.21 14.86
CA PHE A 126 2.42 21.91 14.20
C PHE A 126 1.03 21.35 13.95
N ALA A 127 0.81 20.77 12.79
CA ALA A 127 -0.42 20.08 12.44
C ALA A 127 -0.11 18.71 11.85
N LEU A 128 -0.83 17.70 12.30
CA LEU A 128 -0.76 16.34 11.79
C LEU A 128 -2.15 15.90 11.33
N ARG A 129 -2.22 15.40 10.09
CA ARG A 129 -3.45 14.88 9.53
C ARG A 129 -3.29 13.43 9.11
N VAL A 130 -4.01 12.55 9.79
CA VAL A 130 -4.11 11.14 9.41
C VAL A 130 -5.21 11.00 8.37
N MET A 131 -4.92 10.24 7.30
CA MET A 131 -5.82 10.03 6.17
C MET A 131 -5.90 8.54 5.84
N ASP A 132 -7.11 8.00 5.82
CA ASP A 132 -7.38 6.66 5.29
C ASP A 132 -7.29 6.70 3.76
N THR A 133 -6.31 6.02 3.17
CA THR A 133 -6.19 5.93 1.70
C THR A 133 -7.31 5.10 1.07
N GLN A 134 -8.09 4.38 1.88
CA GLN A 134 -9.13 3.44 1.45
C GLN A 134 -8.61 2.37 0.48
N ASN A 135 -7.30 2.16 0.47
CA ASN A 135 -6.58 1.23 -0.40
C ASN A 135 -5.47 0.51 0.37
N LEU A 136 -4.74 -0.34 -0.35
CA LEU A 136 -3.64 -1.14 0.21
C LEU A 136 -2.59 -1.45 -0.90
N PHE A 137 -1.38 -1.83 -0.48
CA PHE A 137 -0.28 -2.25 -1.36
C PHE A 137 0.08 -1.18 -2.42
N ALA A 138 0.22 -1.59 -3.68
CA ALA A 138 0.53 -0.71 -4.79
C ALA A 138 -0.48 0.45 -4.95
N ALA A 139 -1.76 0.23 -4.65
CA ALA A 139 -2.79 1.27 -4.78
C ALA A 139 -2.61 2.41 -3.75
N GLN A 140 -2.15 2.09 -2.53
CA GLN A 140 -1.77 3.11 -1.55
C GLN A 140 -0.61 3.98 -2.07
N GLY A 141 0.33 3.37 -2.81
CA GLY A 141 1.46 4.07 -3.43
C GLY A 141 1.05 5.20 -4.37
N VAL A 142 -0.06 5.06 -5.09
CA VAL A 142 -0.59 6.10 -6.01
C VAL A 142 -0.86 7.41 -5.26
N THR A 143 -1.52 7.32 -4.11
CA THR A 143 -1.84 8.48 -3.27
C THR A 143 -0.56 9.10 -2.69
N ALA A 144 0.40 8.27 -2.26
CA ALA A 144 1.67 8.74 -1.71
C ALA A 144 2.54 9.46 -2.77
N VAL A 145 2.62 8.92 -3.99
CA VAL A 145 3.35 9.57 -5.11
C VAL A 145 2.74 10.92 -5.45
N GLU A 146 1.42 11.01 -5.52
CA GLU A 146 0.76 12.30 -5.79
C GLU A 146 0.99 13.31 -4.66
N ALA A 147 0.96 12.87 -3.39
CA ALA A 147 1.29 13.73 -2.26
C ALA A 147 2.71 14.31 -2.39
N VAL A 148 3.69 13.49 -2.73
CA VAL A 148 5.08 13.92 -2.98
C VAL A 148 5.14 14.97 -4.09
N ARG A 149 4.50 14.72 -5.23
CA ARG A 149 4.49 15.65 -6.36
C ARG A 149 3.90 17.01 -5.98
N MET A 150 2.80 17.02 -5.26
CA MET A 150 2.17 18.26 -4.83
C MET A 150 3.01 19.02 -3.79
N ILE A 151 3.64 18.31 -2.85
CA ILE A 151 4.55 18.91 -1.86
C ILE A 151 5.75 19.55 -2.58
N GLN A 152 6.36 18.83 -3.53
CA GLN A 152 7.50 19.34 -4.33
C GLN A 152 7.11 20.51 -5.23
N ALA A 153 5.88 20.54 -5.73
CA ALA A 153 5.34 21.67 -6.48
C ALA A 153 5.00 22.89 -5.59
N GLY A 154 5.18 22.80 -4.27
CA GLY A 154 4.88 23.88 -3.33
C GLY A 154 3.39 24.16 -3.13
N GLU A 155 2.53 23.19 -3.40
CA GLU A 155 1.08 23.34 -3.25
C GLU A 155 0.68 23.55 -1.78
N GLY A 156 -0.41 24.28 -1.57
CA GLY A 156 -0.91 24.55 -0.22
C GLY A 156 -1.60 23.33 0.40
N VAL A 157 -1.52 23.21 1.73
CA VAL A 157 -2.09 22.10 2.52
C VAL A 157 -3.54 21.77 2.18
N ALA A 158 -4.39 22.81 2.02
CA ALA A 158 -5.81 22.60 1.68
C ALA A 158 -5.99 21.94 0.31
N LYS A 159 -5.18 22.34 -0.68
CA LYS A 159 -5.22 21.78 -2.03
C LYS A 159 -4.70 20.35 -2.05
N ILE A 160 -3.59 20.08 -1.35
CA ILE A 160 -3.05 18.73 -1.18
C ILE A 160 -4.11 17.84 -0.55
N ARG A 161 -4.69 18.26 0.58
CA ARG A 161 -5.73 17.50 1.27
C ARG A 161 -6.89 17.15 0.35
N ALA A 162 -7.49 18.16 -0.30
CA ALA A 162 -8.62 17.93 -1.21
C ALA A 162 -8.30 16.94 -2.33
N ARG A 163 -7.07 17.00 -2.86
CA ARG A 163 -6.61 16.06 -3.88
C ARG A 163 -6.47 14.65 -3.34
N LEU A 164 -5.88 14.48 -2.16
CA LEU A 164 -5.70 13.17 -1.54
C LEU A 164 -7.04 12.55 -1.12
N ASP A 165 -7.97 13.34 -0.58
CA ASP A 165 -9.35 12.90 -0.27
C ASP A 165 -10.06 12.41 -1.56
N ASN A 166 -9.89 13.12 -2.68
CA ASN A 166 -10.43 12.70 -3.98
C ASN A 166 -9.79 11.40 -4.49
N LEU A 167 -8.47 11.27 -4.36
CA LEU A 167 -7.76 10.06 -4.79
C LEU A 167 -8.12 8.84 -3.94
N ALA A 168 -8.35 9.00 -2.64
CA ALA A 168 -8.75 7.88 -1.78
C ALA A 168 -9.98 7.14 -2.31
N ILE A 169 -10.95 7.86 -2.89
CA ILE A 169 -12.20 7.27 -3.41
C ILE A 169 -12.11 6.84 -4.89
N ASN A 170 -11.14 7.36 -5.64
CA ASN A 170 -10.99 7.10 -7.08
C ASN A 170 -9.73 6.30 -7.44
N THR A 171 -9.00 5.82 -6.44
CA THR A 171 -7.91 4.88 -6.66
C THR A 171 -8.45 3.46 -6.67
N HIS A 172 -8.10 2.73 -7.70
CA HIS A 172 -8.49 1.35 -7.95
C HIS A 172 -7.29 0.45 -7.69
N GLY A 173 -7.43 -0.45 -6.73
CA GLY A 173 -6.45 -1.48 -6.41
C GLY A 173 -6.86 -2.82 -7.00
N TYR A 174 -5.91 -3.53 -7.57
CA TYR A 174 -6.11 -4.89 -8.07
C TYR A 174 -5.04 -5.82 -7.52
N MET A 175 -5.39 -7.09 -7.37
CA MET A 175 -4.45 -8.12 -6.93
C MET A 175 -4.79 -9.46 -7.58
N VAL A 176 -3.73 -10.18 -7.97
CA VAL A 176 -3.80 -11.58 -8.37
C VAL A 176 -2.97 -12.39 -7.37
N PRO A 177 -3.61 -13.19 -6.49
CA PRO A 177 -2.88 -14.06 -5.57
C PRO A 177 -2.28 -15.25 -6.33
N ARG A 178 -1.00 -15.57 -6.04
CA ARG A 178 -0.35 -16.76 -6.60
C ARG A 178 -0.92 -18.04 -5.99
N ASP A 179 -1.12 -18.04 -4.68
CA ASP A 179 -1.68 -19.14 -3.90
C ASP A 179 -3.00 -18.75 -3.23
N LEU A 180 -4.10 -19.25 -3.79
CA LEU A 180 -5.42 -18.99 -3.26
C LEU A 180 -5.68 -19.73 -1.91
N MET A 181 -5.06 -20.90 -1.71
CA MET A 181 -5.22 -21.65 -0.46
C MET A 181 -4.53 -20.92 0.69
N TYR A 182 -3.34 -20.39 0.44
CA TYR A 182 -2.65 -19.55 1.41
C TYR A 182 -3.49 -18.31 1.78
N LEU A 183 -4.00 -17.58 0.78
CA LEU A 183 -4.83 -16.40 1.02
C LEU A 183 -6.09 -16.75 1.84
N ARG A 184 -6.76 -17.86 1.54
CA ARG A 184 -7.92 -18.35 2.29
C ARG A 184 -7.58 -18.65 3.76
N THR A 185 -6.47 -19.33 3.99
CA THR A 185 -6.01 -19.66 5.35
C THR A 185 -5.75 -18.37 6.14
N GLN A 186 -5.01 -17.41 5.55
CA GLN A 186 -4.71 -16.15 6.17
C GLN A 186 -5.96 -15.32 6.49
N THR A 187 -6.94 -15.32 5.60
CA THR A 187 -8.17 -14.54 5.81
C THR A 187 -9.10 -15.19 6.83
N ARG A 188 -9.14 -16.52 6.86
CA ARG A 188 -9.92 -17.28 7.85
C ARG A 188 -9.38 -17.08 9.27
N LEU A 189 -8.07 -17.10 9.45
CA LEU A 189 -7.41 -16.88 10.75
C LEU A 189 -7.76 -15.50 11.34
N ARG A 190 -8.07 -14.49 10.51
CA ARG A 190 -8.46 -13.15 10.93
C ARG A 190 -9.96 -12.92 11.10
N GLY A 191 -10.79 -13.92 10.85
CA GLY A 191 -12.25 -13.76 10.89
C GLY A 191 -12.80 -12.83 9.80
N ASP A 192 -12.06 -12.60 8.73
CA ASP A 192 -12.49 -11.74 7.63
C ASP A 192 -13.56 -12.42 6.79
N LYS A 193 -14.79 -11.91 6.89
CA LYS A 193 -15.96 -12.45 6.19
C LYS A 193 -15.92 -12.28 4.67
N SER A 194 -15.06 -11.41 4.14
CA SER A 194 -14.95 -11.17 2.68
C SER A 194 -14.52 -12.42 1.91
N VAL A 195 -13.85 -13.36 2.58
CA VAL A 195 -13.42 -14.65 1.99
C VAL A 195 -14.49 -15.73 2.02
N SER A 196 -15.53 -15.61 2.84
CA SER A 196 -16.67 -16.50 2.73
C SER A 196 -17.32 -16.42 1.35
N LEU A 197 -17.30 -15.24 0.73
CA LEU A 197 -17.71 -15.01 -0.67
C LEU A 197 -16.78 -15.71 -1.67
N PHE A 198 -15.48 -15.88 -1.34
CA PHE A 198 -14.54 -16.62 -2.20
C PHE A 198 -14.73 -18.13 -2.12
N SER A 199 -15.07 -18.66 -0.93
CA SER A 199 -15.20 -20.10 -0.72
C SER A 199 -16.43 -20.69 -1.42
N ALA A 200 -17.54 -19.97 -1.43
CA ALA A 200 -18.80 -20.43 -2.03
C ALA A 200 -18.79 -20.43 -3.57
N THR A 201 -17.99 -19.55 -4.17
CA THR A 201 -18.02 -19.33 -5.63
C THR A 201 -16.87 -19.95 -6.41
N LEU A 202 -15.78 -20.34 -5.74
CA LEU A 202 -14.54 -20.81 -6.41
C LEU A 202 -14.35 -22.32 -6.36
N GLY A 203 -15.36 -23.15 -6.25
CA GLY A 203 -15.31 -24.62 -6.38
C GLY A 203 -13.91 -25.27 -6.21
N SER A 204 -13.82 -26.57 -6.22
CA SER A 204 -12.57 -27.33 -6.14
C SER A 204 -11.76 -27.36 -7.47
N ALA A 205 -12.08 -26.49 -8.44
CA ALA A 205 -11.37 -26.46 -9.71
C ALA A 205 -9.93 -25.97 -9.48
N LEU A 206 -9.00 -26.91 -9.61
CA LEU A 206 -7.55 -26.67 -9.62
C LEU A 206 -7.21 -25.56 -10.62
N ASP A 207 -6.43 -24.57 -10.14
CA ASP A 207 -5.79 -23.51 -10.93
C ASP A 207 -6.63 -22.29 -11.34
N ILE A 208 -7.80 -22.07 -10.76
CA ILE A 208 -8.52 -20.80 -10.92
C ILE A 208 -7.91 -19.74 -10.01
N LYS A 209 -7.53 -18.61 -10.61
CA LYS A 209 -7.00 -17.42 -9.91
C LYS A 209 -8.04 -16.30 -9.99
N PRO A 210 -8.47 -15.74 -8.86
CA PRO A 210 -9.31 -14.55 -8.87
C PRO A 210 -8.48 -13.32 -9.19
N VAL A 211 -9.05 -12.38 -9.95
CA VAL A 211 -8.63 -10.99 -9.89
C VAL A 211 -9.43 -10.32 -8.79
N LEU A 212 -8.75 -9.85 -7.76
CA LEU A 212 -9.34 -9.13 -6.64
C LEU A 212 -9.29 -7.64 -6.92
N TYR A 213 -10.37 -6.95 -6.65
CA TYR A 213 -10.50 -5.51 -6.77
C TYR A 213 -10.73 -4.89 -5.40
N CYS A 214 -9.95 -3.85 -5.09
CA CYS A 214 -10.08 -3.05 -3.88
C CYS A 214 -10.36 -1.59 -4.26
N ASN A 215 -11.40 -1.03 -3.67
CA ASN A 215 -11.72 0.39 -3.81
C ASN A 215 -12.57 0.79 -2.60
N ARG A 216 -12.34 1.98 -2.05
CA ARG A 216 -13.04 2.54 -0.88
C ARG A 216 -13.06 1.60 0.33
N GLY A 217 -11.98 0.84 0.51
CA GLY A 217 -11.82 -0.10 1.62
C GLY A 217 -12.50 -1.46 1.43
N ASP A 218 -13.31 -1.64 0.38
CA ASP A 218 -13.93 -2.92 0.06
C ASP A 218 -13.08 -3.73 -0.89
N THR A 219 -13.08 -5.05 -0.72
CA THR A 219 -12.37 -5.99 -1.58
C THR A 219 -13.33 -7.06 -2.08
N LYS A 220 -13.39 -7.25 -3.40
CA LYS A 220 -14.24 -8.25 -4.04
C LYS A 220 -13.54 -8.91 -5.23
N PRO A 221 -13.88 -10.17 -5.60
CA PRO A 221 -13.46 -10.75 -6.86
C PRO A 221 -14.21 -10.09 -8.02
N VAL A 222 -13.48 -9.76 -9.08
CA VAL A 222 -14.06 -9.17 -10.31
C VAL A 222 -13.89 -10.06 -11.53
N ALA A 223 -12.97 -11.05 -11.48
CA ALA A 223 -12.81 -12.06 -12.51
C ALA A 223 -12.30 -13.38 -11.91
N LYS A 224 -12.49 -14.48 -12.63
CA LYS A 224 -12.01 -15.82 -12.31
C LYS A 224 -11.34 -16.39 -13.56
N ILE A 225 -10.03 -16.44 -13.54
CA ILE A 225 -9.23 -16.77 -14.71
C ILE A 225 -8.41 -18.03 -14.43
N ARG A 226 -8.30 -18.91 -15.40
CA ARG A 226 -7.46 -20.09 -15.29
C ARG A 226 -6.00 -19.70 -15.46
N THR A 227 -5.14 -20.15 -14.59
CA THR A 227 -3.71 -19.87 -14.42
C THR A 227 -3.40 -18.46 -13.90
N PHE A 228 -2.27 -18.35 -13.20
CA PHE A 228 -1.77 -17.08 -12.68
C PHE A 228 -1.32 -16.14 -13.79
N GLU A 229 -0.63 -16.67 -14.77
CA GLU A 229 -0.07 -15.94 -15.91
C GLU A 229 -1.19 -15.31 -16.78
N ALA A 230 -2.27 -16.06 -17.02
CA ALA A 230 -3.42 -15.53 -17.73
C ALA A 230 -4.16 -14.45 -16.94
N ALA A 231 -4.29 -14.61 -15.62
CA ALA A 231 -4.91 -13.61 -14.75
C ALA A 231 -4.08 -12.31 -14.71
N CYS A 232 -2.75 -12.41 -14.64
CA CYS A 232 -1.85 -11.26 -14.70
C CYS A 232 -1.94 -10.57 -16.06
N ARG A 233 -1.92 -11.31 -17.15
CA ARG A 233 -2.10 -10.76 -18.50
C ARG A 233 -3.40 -9.97 -18.62
N ARG A 234 -4.51 -10.56 -18.17
CA ARG A 234 -5.81 -9.89 -18.24
C ARG A 234 -5.84 -8.61 -17.42
N LEU A 235 -5.20 -8.62 -16.24
CA LEU A 235 -5.06 -7.42 -15.42
C LEU A 235 -4.24 -6.34 -16.12
N PHE A 236 -3.12 -6.70 -16.76
CA PHE A 236 -2.27 -5.75 -17.50
C PHE A 236 -3.02 -5.19 -18.74
N ASP A 237 -3.77 -6.02 -19.45
CA ASP A 237 -4.58 -5.58 -20.60
C ASP A 237 -5.68 -4.60 -20.15
N HIS A 238 -6.36 -4.89 -19.04
CA HIS A 238 -7.34 -3.97 -18.43
C HIS A 238 -6.70 -2.64 -18.04
N ALA A 239 -5.54 -2.66 -17.37
CA ALA A 239 -4.83 -1.45 -16.98
C ALA A 239 -4.39 -0.63 -18.20
N SER A 240 -3.91 -1.28 -19.27
CA SER A 240 -3.56 -0.63 -20.54
C SER A 240 -4.76 0.07 -21.18
N GLU A 241 -5.95 -0.56 -21.16
CA GLU A 241 -7.18 0.09 -21.61
C GLU A 241 -7.48 1.35 -20.78
N ARG A 242 -7.35 1.28 -19.45
CA ARG A 242 -7.57 2.44 -18.56
C ARG A 242 -6.57 3.57 -18.81
N VAL A 243 -5.31 3.24 -19.06
CA VAL A 243 -4.27 4.21 -19.43
C VAL A 243 -4.64 4.94 -20.74
N ARG A 244 -5.11 4.22 -21.75
CA ARG A 244 -5.54 4.83 -23.04
C ARG A 244 -6.75 5.74 -22.90
N ILE A 245 -7.71 5.40 -22.03
CA ILE A 245 -8.87 6.25 -21.73
C ILE A 245 -8.47 7.49 -20.95
N GLY A 246 -7.49 7.38 -20.07
CA GLY A 246 -6.96 8.45 -19.25
C GLY A 246 -7.05 8.16 -17.76
N LEU A 247 -5.96 8.40 -17.04
CA LEU A 247 -5.88 8.29 -15.59
C LEU A 247 -6.02 9.67 -14.95
N MET A 248 -6.54 9.71 -13.72
CA MET A 248 -6.65 10.94 -12.91
C MET A 248 -5.29 11.45 -12.42
N THR A 249 -4.30 10.56 -12.35
CA THR A 249 -2.88 10.87 -12.10
C THR A 249 -2.03 10.19 -13.15
N LYS A 250 -0.87 10.76 -13.47
CA LYS A 250 0.12 10.13 -14.35
C LYS A 250 0.97 9.09 -13.59
N THR A 251 0.29 8.23 -12.82
CA THR A 251 0.91 7.25 -11.91
C THR A 251 0.26 5.88 -12.04
N MET A 252 1.09 4.87 -12.24
CA MET A 252 0.76 3.45 -12.11
C MET A 252 1.72 2.84 -11.08
N CYS A 253 1.21 2.16 -10.07
CA CYS A 253 2.03 1.44 -9.11
C CYS A 253 1.83 -0.07 -9.28
N LEU A 254 2.94 -0.80 -9.26
CA LEU A 254 2.99 -2.26 -9.34
C LEU A 254 3.80 -2.78 -8.15
N SER A 255 3.33 -3.84 -7.50
CA SER A 255 4.14 -4.55 -6.52
C SER A 255 4.04 -6.06 -6.69
N PHE A 256 5.13 -6.75 -6.39
CA PHE A 256 5.23 -8.18 -6.58
C PHE A 256 5.83 -8.85 -5.34
N GLY A 257 5.24 -9.96 -4.94
CA GLY A 257 5.66 -10.75 -3.79
C GLY A 257 6.85 -11.67 -4.09
N GLY A 258 7.83 -11.20 -4.83
CA GLY A 258 9.02 -11.91 -5.28
C GLY A 258 10.00 -10.98 -5.96
N GLU A 259 10.93 -11.53 -6.72
CA GLU A 259 11.88 -10.76 -7.53
C GLU A 259 11.14 -9.98 -8.63
N LEU A 260 11.51 -8.72 -8.84
CA LEU A 260 10.86 -7.89 -9.86
C LEU A 260 11.09 -8.42 -11.27
N GLU A 261 12.18 -9.11 -11.50
CA GLU A 261 12.50 -9.80 -12.75
C GLU A 261 11.43 -10.83 -13.12
N GLU A 262 10.91 -11.57 -12.13
CA GLU A 262 9.81 -12.52 -12.36
C GLU A 262 8.53 -11.79 -12.79
N MET A 263 8.21 -10.66 -12.17
CA MET A 263 7.06 -9.83 -12.56
C MET A 263 7.19 -9.33 -14.00
N ARG A 264 8.38 -8.88 -14.38
CA ARG A 264 8.67 -8.34 -15.72
C ARG A 264 8.57 -9.39 -16.83
N LEU A 265 8.71 -10.67 -16.48
CA LEU A 265 8.52 -11.79 -17.40
C LEU A 265 7.06 -12.22 -17.56
N LEU A 266 6.13 -11.67 -16.77
CA LEU A 266 4.72 -12.03 -16.86
C LEU A 266 4.12 -11.57 -18.20
N PRO A 267 3.26 -12.39 -18.81
CA PRO A 267 2.60 -12.04 -20.07
C PRO A 267 1.79 -10.73 -19.97
N GLY A 268 1.98 -9.81 -20.90
CA GLY A 268 1.31 -8.51 -20.96
C GLY A 268 2.03 -7.39 -20.20
N TYR A 269 3.04 -7.70 -19.35
CA TYR A 269 3.78 -6.67 -18.63
C TYR A 269 4.42 -5.64 -19.57
N GLN A 270 5.21 -6.07 -20.56
CA GLN A 270 5.88 -5.16 -21.48
C GLN A 270 4.89 -4.28 -22.25
N SER A 271 3.76 -4.85 -22.69
CA SER A 271 2.70 -4.09 -23.37
C SER A 271 2.10 -2.99 -22.48
N LEU A 272 1.91 -3.26 -21.17
CA LEU A 272 1.48 -2.24 -20.22
C LEU A 272 2.52 -1.12 -20.09
N ILE A 273 3.80 -1.48 -19.94
CA ILE A 273 4.89 -0.48 -19.80
C ILE A 273 4.97 0.41 -21.02
N ASP A 274 4.88 -0.16 -22.23
CA ASP A 274 4.90 0.60 -23.48
C ASP A 274 3.68 1.53 -23.58
N THR A 275 2.48 1.03 -23.24
CA THR A 275 1.26 1.86 -23.18
C THR A 275 1.39 3.00 -22.16
N CYS A 276 1.93 2.74 -20.98
CA CYS A 276 2.17 3.78 -19.98
C CYS A 276 3.13 4.86 -20.50
N ARG A 277 4.22 4.44 -21.16
CA ARG A 277 5.21 5.34 -21.74
C ARG A 277 4.60 6.23 -22.83
N GLU A 278 3.83 5.65 -23.75
CA GLU A 278 3.13 6.38 -24.83
C GLU A 278 2.17 7.46 -24.31
N HIS A 279 1.55 7.20 -23.14
CA HIS A 279 0.58 8.12 -22.53
C HIS A 279 1.17 8.99 -21.41
N GLY A 280 2.49 8.96 -21.22
CA GLY A 280 3.20 9.74 -20.20
C GLY A 280 2.82 9.36 -18.77
N VAL A 281 2.48 8.09 -18.53
CA VAL A 281 2.21 7.53 -17.20
C VAL A 281 3.50 6.95 -16.65
N GLU A 282 3.92 7.43 -15.47
CA GLU A 282 5.09 6.91 -14.76
C GLU A 282 4.72 5.64 -13.98
N VAL A 283 5.54 4.60 -14.13
CA VAL A 283 5.33 3.31 -13.47
C VAL A 283 6.29 3.16 -12.30
N PHE A 284 5.72 2.93 -11.12
CA PHE A 284 6.45 2.67 -9.88
C PHE A 284 6.35 1.18 -9.54
N GLU A 285 7.46 0.48 -9.71
CA GLU A 285 7.57 -0.93 -9.34
C GLU A 285 8.19 -1.06 -7.95
N SER A 286 7.72 -2.01 -7.15
CA SER A 286 8.34 -2.36 -5.88
C SER A 286 8.20 -3.84 -5.54
N VAL A 287 9.12 -4.36 -4.75
CA VAL A 287 8.89 -5.60 -4.03
C VAL A 287 7.75 -5.34 -3.03
N MET A 288 6.79 -6.25 -2.96
CA MET A 288 5.69 -6.16 -1.98
C MET A 288 6.27 -6.14 -0.56
N SER A 289 5.66 -5.38 0.33
CA SER A 289 6.06 -5.34 1.75
C SER A 289 6.08 -6.74 2.37
N LEU A 290 6.95 -6.95 3.35
CA LEU A 290 6.94 -8.18 4.15
C LEU A 290 5.55 -8.42 4.74
N THR A 291 4.96 -7.36 5.30
CA THR A 291 3.58 -7.36 5.81
C THR A 291 2.59 -7.80 4.73
N GLY A 292 2.69 -7.27 3.53
CA GLY A 292 1.85 -7.63 2.39
C GLY A 292 1.98 -9.10 2.01
N MET A 293 3.22 -9.59 1.86
CA MET A 293 3.47 -10.98 1.50
C MET A 293 2.93 -11.98 2.51
N ILE A 294 3.06 -11.69 3.81
CA ILE A 294 2.45 -12.51 4.87
C ILE A 294 0.92 -12.53 4.76
N LYS A 295 0.32 -11.45 4.28
CA LYS A 295 -1.14 -11.37 4.15
C LYS A 295 -1.69 -12.09 2.93
N VAL A 296 -0.99 -12.02 1.78
CA VAL A 296 -1.53 -12.47 0.50
C VAL A 296 -0.72 -13.61 -0.15
N GLY A 297 0.44 -13.93 0.39
CA GLY A 297 1.34 -14.98 -0.10
C GLY A 297 2.37 -14.48 -1.09
N LYS A 298 3.51 -15.20 -1.14
CA LYS A 298 4.59 -14.95 -2.08
C LYS A 298 4.12 -15.12 -3.54
N GLY A 299 4.75 -14.41 -4.46
CA GLY A 299 4.45 -14.44 -5.89
C GLY A 299 3.15 -13.74 -6.28
N SER A 300 2.43 -13.09 -5.33
CA SER A 300 1.23 -12.32 -5.65
C SER A 300 1.58 -11.01 -6.36
N LEU A 301 0.77 -10.63 -7.34
CA LEU A 301 0.87 -9.34 -8.04
C LEU A 301 -0.18 -8.38 -7.50
N ALA A 302 0.21 -7.14 -7.17
CA ALA A 302 -0.71 -6.05 -6.87
C ALA A 302 -0.45 -4.86 -7.80
N MET A 303 -1.52 -4.11 -8.10
CA MET A 303 -1.51 -2.97 -8.99
C MET A 303 -2.44 -1.87 -8.47
N GLY A 304 -2.07 -0.61 -8.70
CA GLY A 304 -2.90 0.53 -8.37
C GLY A 304 -2.78 1.67 -9.38
N PHE A 305 -3.92 2.31 -9.67
CA PHE A 305 -4.02 3.54 -10.45
C PHE A 305 -5.29 4.31 -10.09
N ALA A 306 -5.33 5.60 -10.37
CA ALA A 306 -6.51 6.42 -10.13
C ALA A 306 -7.20 6.76 -11.45
N SER A 307 -8.50 6.50 -11.54
CA SER A 307 -9.32 6.77 -12.73
C SER A 307 -10.79 7.01 -12.36
N GLU A 308 -11.56 7.47 -13.31
CA GLU A 308 -13.02 7.45 -13.20
C GLU A 308 -13.55 6.04 -12.91
N PRO A 309 -14.72 5.92 -12.25
CA PRO A 309 -15.35 4.64 -11.96
C PRO A 309 -15.51 3.78 -13.24
N HIS A 310 -15.19 2.51 -13.13
CA HIS A 310 -15.26 1.57 -14.25
C HIS A 310 -15.44 0.14 -13.74
N GLU A 311 -15.83 -0.73 -14.63
CA GLU A 311 -15.91 -2.17 -14.38
C GLU A 311 -14.69 -2.88 -14.95
N PHE A 312 -14.29 -3.96 -14.31
CA PHE A 312 -13.31 -4.90 -14.86
C PHE A 312 -14.02 -5.73 -15.94
N LYS A 313 -13.53 -5.66 -17.16
CA LYS A 313 -14.11 -6.45 -18.27
C LYS A 313 -13.41 -7.80 -18.33
N ASP A 314 -14.19 -8.86 -18.34
CA ASP A 314 -13.72 -10.25 -18.54
C ASP A 314 -13.28 -10.49 -19.98
#